data_1eaf63724d061e3b575243368ed3e6ac
#
_entry.id   1eaf63724d061e3b575243368ed3e6ac
#
_cell.length_a   1.000
_cell.length_b   1.000
_cell.length_c   1.000
_cell.angle_alpha   90.00
_cell.angle_beta   90.00
_cell.angle_gamma   90.00
#
_symmetry.space_group_name_H-M   'P 1'
#
loop_
_entity.id
_entity.type
_entity.pdbx_description
1 polymer ?
#
loop_
_entity_poly.entity_id
_entity_poly.type
_entity_poly.pdbx_seq_one_letter_code
_entity_poly.pdbx_strand_id
1 'polypeptide(L)'
;MQPAAAFYKLPPERIRLHAPDVGGGFGMKNFLYPEWILLLWAARRLGRPVKWVAERAEEMVAGCQGRDIAATARLGLDANGRFLALDIAMVADLGAYLSQNGPGSSVVAASTAHGGVYDIPAIAADIRGALTNQTPVDAYRGAGKPE
;
A
#
# COMPACT_ATOMS: atom_id res chain seq x y z
N MET A 1 -9.38 -12.86 -3.72
CA MET A 1 -10.01 -13.79 -4.71
C MET A 1 -10.76 -13.08 -5.82
N GLN A 2 -11.61 -12.11 -5.53
CA GLN A 2 -12.38 -11.38 -6.55
C GLN A 2 -11.55 -10.84 -7.72
N PRO A 3 -10.38 -10.20 -7.53
CA PRO A 3 -9.60 -9.70 -8.66
C PRO A 3 -9.10 -10.81 -9.61
N ALA A 4 -8.66 -11.96 -9.07
CA ALA A 4 -8.23 -13.08 -9.89
C ALA A 4 -9.40 -13.72 -10.65
N ALA A 5 -10.57 -13.85 -10.02
CA ALA A 5 -11.78 -14.35 -10.66
C ALA A 5 -12.21 -13.41 -11.81
N ALA A 6 -12.19 -12.11 -11.59
CA ALA A 6 -12.51 -11.11 -12.61
C ALA A 6 -11.52 -11.16 -13.79
N PHE A 7 -10.22 -11.26 -13.51
CA PHE A 7 -9.18 -11.36 -14.56
C PHE A 7 -9.39 -12.57 -15.47
N TYR A 8 -9.72 -13.74 -14.89
CA TYR A 8 -9.97 -14.96 -15.67
C TYR A 8 -11.40 -15.13 -16.14
N LYS A 9 -12.28 -14.18 -15.83
CA LYS A 9 -13.73 -14.24 -16.11
C LYS A 9 -14.35 -15.56 -15.60
N LEU A 10 -13.94 -15.96 -14.40
CA LEU A 10 -14.42 -17.16 -13.73
C LEU A 10 -15.39 -16.79 -12.61
N PRO A 11 -16.41 -17.60 -12.36
CA PRO A 11 -17.21 -17.45 -11.15
C PRO A 11 -16.32 -17.62 -9.92
N PRO A 12 -16.46 -16.77 -8.88
CA PRO A 12 -15.60 -16.79 -7.68
C PRO A 12 -15.51 -18.16 -7.01
N GLU A 13 -16.57 -18.95 -7.04
CA GLU A 13 -16.65 -20.32 -6.48
C GLU A 13 -15.77 -21.33 -7.21
N ARG A 14 -15.30 -21.01 -8.40
CA ARG A 14 -14.34 -21.83 -9.16
C ARG A 14 -12.91 -21.62 -8.71
N ILE A 15 -12.66 -20.64 -7.84
CA ILE A 15 -11.32 -20.34 -7.30
C ILE A 15 -11.33 -20.66 -5.81
N ARG A 16 -10.45 -21.57 -5.40
CA ARG A 16 -10.21 -21.87 -3.99
C ARG A 16 -8.84 -21.29 -3.60
N LEU A 17 -8.83 -20.41 -2.60
CA LEU A 17 -7.62 -19.97 -1.92
C LEU A 17 -7.46 -20.76 -0.62
N HIS A 18 -6.30 -21.35 -0.44
CA HIS A 18 -5.94 -22.02 0.81
C HIS A 18 -4.68 -21.36 1.35
N ALA A 19 -4.78 -20.79 2.54
CA ALA A 19 -3.66 -20.18 3.25
C ALA A 19 -3.47 -20.94 4.56
N PRO A 20 -2.50 -21.87 4.62
CA PRO A 20 -2.14 -22.56 5.88
C PRO A 20 -1.40 -21.59 6.81
N ASP A 21 -0.55 -22.11 7.68
CA ASP A 21 0.27 -21.30 8.59
C ASP A 21 1.14 -20.33 7.80
N VAL A 22 0.98 -19.03 8.04
CA VAL A 22 1.72 -17.94 7.39
C VAL A 22 2.35 -17.03 8.42
N GLY A 23 3.51 -16.46 8.10
CA GLY A 23 4.26 -15.58 8.98
C GLY A 23 3.71 -14.15 9.07
N GLY A 24 2.63 -13.85 8.36
CA GLY A 24 2.00 -12.53 8.29
C GLY A 24 2.00 -11.96 6.87
N GLY A 25 1.20 -10.93 6.67
CA GLY A 25 1.06 -10.23 5.38
C GLY A 25 1.42 -8.76 5.46
N PHE A 26 1.28 -8.16 6.65
CA PHE A 26 1.63 -6.79 7.02
C PHE A 26 1.10 -5.70 6.08
N GLY A 27 0.05 -6.00 5.32
CA GLY A 27 -0.53 -5.12 4.30
C GLY A 27 0.04 -5.39 2.91
N MET A 28 1.32 -5.55 2.75
CA MET A 28 1.97 -5.72 1.44
C MET A 28 1.58 -7.02 0.71
N LYS A 29 0.99 -8.00 1.37
CA LYS A 29 0.49 -9.23 0.75
C LYS A 29 -1.02 -9.22 0.48
N ASN A 30 -1.67 -8.06 0.56
CA ASN A 30 -3.10 -7.90 0.27
C ASN A 30 -3.41 -7.70 -1.22
N PHE A 31 -2.41 -7.43 -2.03
CA PHE A 31 -2.57 -7.08 -3.44
C PHE A 31 -2.49 -8.31 -4.33
N LEU A 32 -3.07 -8.21 -5.52
CA LEU A 32 -2.92 -9.21 -6.54
C LEU A 32 -1.60 -8.97 -7.30
N TYR A 33 -0.58 -9.70 -6.94
CA TYR A 33 0.71 -9.65 -7.64
C TYR A 33 0.64 -10.31 -9.02
N PRO A 34 1.38 -9.82 -10.01
CA PRO A 34 1.42 -10.40 -11.37
C PRO A 34 1.79 -11.88 -11.38
N GLU A 35 2.67 -12.31 -10.48
CA GLU A 35 3.10 -13.70 -10.34
C GLU A 35 1.93 -14.65 -10.05
N TRP A 36 0.96 -14.23 -9.24
CA TRP A 36 -0.21 -15.05 -8.94
C TRP A 36 -1.07 -15.30 -10.18
N ILE A 37 -1.20 -14.28 -11.03
CA ILE A 37 -1.90 -14.40 -12.30
C ILE A 37 -1.12 -15.34 -13.23
N LEU A 38 0.19 -15.18 -13.33
CA LEU A 38 1.04 -16.01 -14.16
C LEU A 38 1.00 -17.48 -13.74
N LEU A 39 1.00 -17.76 -12.43
CA LEU A 39 0.89 -19.13 -11.91
C LEU A 39 -0.42 -19.79 -12.28
N LEU A 40 -1.53 -19.08 -12.12
CA LEU A 40 -2.85 -19.60 -12.51
C LEU A 40 -2.93 -19.85 -14.02
N TRP A 41 -2.39 -18.93 -14.82
CA TRP A 41 -2.30 -19.09 -16.27
C TRP A 41 -1.45 -20.30 -16.67
N ALA A 42 -0.25 -20.40 -16.08
CA ALA A 42 0.68 -21.49 -16.37
C ALA A 42 0.09 -22.85 -15.99
N ALA A 43 -0.51 -22.96 -14.80
CA ALA A 43 -1.15 -24.20 -14.35
C ALA A 43 -2.27 -24.64 -15.31
N ARG A 44 -3.09 -23.69 -15.75
CA ARG A 44 -4.15 -23.97 -16.74
C ARG A 44 -3.58 -24.37 -18.11
N ARG A 45 -2.53 -23.69 -18.55
CA ARG A 45 -1.89 -23.95 -19.85
C ARG A 45 -1.19 -25.30 -19.89
N LEU A 46 -0.56 -25.69 -18.79
CA LEU A 46 0.21 -26.95 -18.68
C LEU A 46 -0.64 -28.13 -18.22
N GLY A 47 -1.85 -27.91 -17.72
CA GLY A 47 -2.73 -28.96 -17.17
C GLY A 47 -2.16 -29.63 -15.91
N ARG A 48 -1.26 -28.96 -15.17
CA ARG A 48 -0.61 -29.51 -13.98
C ARG A 48 -0.33 -28.40 -12.93
N PRO A 49 -0.12 -28.76 -11.66
CA PRO A 49 0.26 -27.80 -10.62
C PRO A 49 1.56 -27.06 -10.97
N VAL A 50 1.59 -25.78 -10.66
CA VAL A 50 2.79 -24.92 -10.78
C VAL A 50 3.08 -24.30 -9.43
N LYS A 51 4.33 -24.37 -9.02
CA LYS A 51 4.82 -23.76 -7.77
C LYS A 51 5.85 -22.69 -8.08
N TRP A 52 5.75 -21.59 -7.36
CA TRP A 52 6.76 -20.53 -7.33
C TRP A 52 7.06 -20.14 -5.88
N VAL A 53 8.28 -19.83 -5.61
CA VAL A 53 8.74 -19.31 -4.32
C VAL A 53 9.71 -18.18 -4.66
N ALA A 54 9.38 -16.96 -4.26
CA ALA A 54 10.26 -15.83 -4.45
C ALA A 54 11.56 -16.01 -3.65
N GLU A 55 12.67 -15.72 -4.26
CA GLU A 55 13.92 -15.53 -3.54
C GLU A 55 13.92 -14.18 -2.82
N ARG A 56 14.76 -14.04 -1.80
CA ARG A 56 14.82 -12.79 -1.03
C ARG A 56 15.16 -11.58 -1.91
N ALA A 57 16.12 -11.71 -2.81
CA ALA A 57 16.50 -10.63 -3.72
C ALA A 57 15.36 -10.24 -4.66
N GLU A 58 14.65 -11.21 -5.19
CA GLU A 58 13.46 -11.01 -6.03
C GLU A 58 12.36 -10.27 -5.26
N GLU A 59 12.04 -10.72 -4.04
CA GLU A 59 11.01 -10.08 -3.21
C GLU A 59 11.36 -8.63 -2.85
N MET A 60 12.66 -8.35 -2.61
CA MET A 60 13.11 -7.00 -2.28
C MET A 60 12.99 -6.01 -3.46
N VAL A 61 13.02 -6.51 -4.69
CA VAL A 61 12.92 -5.69 -5.90
C VAL A 61 11.49 -5.62 -6.43
N ALA A 62 10.74 -6.72 -6.37
CA ALA A 62 9.41 -6.82 -7.00
C ALA A 62 8.26 -6.56 -6.03
N GLY A 63 8.46 -6.74 -4.73
CA GLY A 63 7.44 -6.50 -3.71
C GLY A 63 7.13 -5.01 -3.54
N CYS A 64 5.84 -4.66 -3.35
CA CYS A 64 5.47 -3.30 -3.01
C CYS A 64 6.17 -2.86 -1.72
N GLN A 65 6.66 -1.63 -1.72
CA GLN A 65 7.30 -1.01 -0.57
C GLN A 65 6.27 -0.17 0.21
N GLY A 66 6.59 0.18 1.45
CA GLY A 66 5.82 1.13 2.23
C GLY A 66 6.61 2.40 2.48
N ARG A 67 5.92 3.48 2.87
CA ARG A 67 6.50 4.78 3.21
C ARG A 67 6.94 5.54 1.95
N ASP A 68 8.13 6.11 1.95
CA ASP A 68 8.67 6.97 0.90
C ASP A 68 7.84 8.25 0.70
N ILE A 69 7.86 9.07 1.74
CA ILE A 69 7.14 10.34 1.82
C ILE A 69 8.12 11.44 2.21
N ALA A 70 8.13 12.51 1.43
CA ALA A 70 8.75 13.77 1.81
C ALA A 70 7.69 14.69 2.41
N ALA A 71 7.88 15.12 3.65
CA ALA A 71 6.93 15.96 4.36
C ALA A 71 7.57 17.18 5.00
N THR A 72 6.83 18.27 5.00
CA THR A 72 7.12 19.48 5.78
C THR A 72 5.92 19.77 6.66
N ALA A 73 6.15 19.94 7.97
CA ALA A 73 5.10 20.29 8.91
C ALA A 73 5.45 21.60 9.61
N ARG A 74 4.43 22.42 9.83
CA ARG A 74 4.49 23.66 10.62
C ARG A 74 3.45 23.59 11.73
N LEU A 75 3.89 23.75 12.97
CA LEU A 75 3.03 23.74 14.13
C LEU A 75 2.95 25.15 14.75
N GLY A 76 1.75 25.69 14.82
CA GLY A 76 1.47 26.94 15.52
C GLY A 76 1.16 26.67 16.98
N LEU A 77 1.80 27.42 17.88
CA LEU A 77 1.64 27.32 19.32
C LEU A 77 1.29 28.70 19.90
N ASP A 78 0.53 28.71 21.01
CA ASP A 78 0.42 29.91 21.83
C ASP A 78 1.62 30.05 22.78
N ALA A 79 1.64 31.17 23.57
CA ALA A 79 2.70 31.45 24.53
C ALA A 79 2.82 30.41 25.66
N ASN A 80 1.80 29.59 25.87
CA ASN A 80 1.75 28.55 26.90
C ASN A 80 2.05 27.15 26.32
N GLY A 81 2.38 27.05 25.01
CA GLY A 81 2.66 25.81 24.34
C GLY A 81 1.44 25.02 23.89
N ARG A 82 0.23 25.62 23.93
CA ARG A 82 -0.98 24.99 23.43
C ARG A 82 -0.98 24.98 21.90
N PHE A 83 -1.39 23.86 21.31
CA PHE A 83 -1.50 23.73 19.85
C PHE A 83 -2.65 24.60 19.32
N LEU A 84 -2.35 25.38 18.30
CA LEU A 84 -3.30 26.24 17.62
C LEU A 84 -3.63 25.74 16.22
N ALA A 85 -2.59 25.35 15.48
CA ALA A 85 -2.76 24.89 14.11
C ALA A 85 -1.60 23.97 13.68
N LEU A 86 -1.88 23.06 12.76
CA LEU A 86 -0.92 22.22 12.05
C LEU A 86 -1.11 22.39 10.55
N ASP A 87 -0.03 22.74 9.84
CA ASP A 87 0.02 22.85 8.39
C ASP A 87 1.02 21.84 7.85
N ILE A 88 0.58 20.96 6.94
CA ILE A 88 1.36 19.85 6.41
C ILE A 88 1.36 19.90 4.89
N ALA A 89 2.55 19.82 4.30
CA ALA A 89 2.73 19.57 2.88
C ALA A 89 3.50 18.27 2.69
N MET A 90 2.93 17.34 1.92
CA MET A 90 3.48 16.00 1.70
C MET A 90 3.54 15.68 0.22
N VAL A 91 4.61 15.00 -0.19
CA VAL A 91 4.71 14.32 -1.48
C VAL A 91 4.98 12.85 -1.21
N ALA A 92 4.02 12.00 -1.59
CA ALA A 92 4.11 10.55 -1.45
C ALA A 92 4.56 9.92 -2.76
N ASP A 93 5.58 9.07 -2.74
CA ASP A 93 5.94 8.25 -3.89
C ASP A 93 4.85 7.21 -4.15
N LEU A 94 4.50 7.02 -5.41
CA LEU A 94 3.56 6.00 -5.88
C LEU A 94 4.27 4.92 -6.71
N GLY A 95 5.57 5.10 -6.97
CA GLY A 95 6.37 4.21 -7.79
C GLY A 95 6.13 4.37 -9.29
N ALA A 96 6.64 3.44 -10.09
CA ALA A 96 6.61 3.50 -11.55
C ALA A 96 5.20 3.23 -12.12
N TYR A 97 4.34 2.59 -11.36
CA TYR A 97 2.94 2.34 -11.70
C TYR A 97 2.12 2.20 -10.41
N LEU A 98 0.84 2.46 -10.50
CA LEU A 98 -0.03 2.37 -9.34
C LEU A 98 -0.22 0.92 -8.91
N SER A 99 0.10 0.64 -7.67
CA SER A 99 -0.36 -0.56 -6.99
C SER A 99 -1.88 -0.51 -6.74
N GLN A 100 -2.47 -1.60 -6.32
CA GLN A 100 -3.93 -1.72 -6.16
C GLN A 100 -4.51 -0.68 -5.20
N ASN A 101 -3.83 -0.34 -4.12
CA ASN A 101 -4.29 0.64 -3.12
C ASN A 101 -3.28 1.78 -2.86
N GLY A 102 -2.24 1.90 -3.66
CA GLY A 102 -1.16 2.88 -3.44
C GLY A 102 -1.67 4.30 -3.12
N PRO A 103 -2.46 4.94 -3.99
CA PRO A 103 -3.00 6.27 -3.71
C PRO A 103 -3.91 6.30 -2.47
N GLY A 104 -4.69 5.24 -2.25
CA GLY A 104 -5.55 5.10 -1.07
C GLY A 104 -4.77 5.02 0.23
N SER A 105 -3.62 4.37 0.21
CA SER A 105 -2.75 4.22 1.38
C SER A 105 -1.93 5.48 1.64
N SER A 106 -1.16 5.92 0.64
CA SER A 106 -0.14 6.97 0.85
C SER A 106 -0.73 8.38 0.85
N VAL A 107 -1.85 8.60 0.17
CA VAL A 107 -2.46 9.94 0.06
C VAL A 107 -3.72 10.05 0.93
N VAL A 108 -4.70 9.16 0.71
CA VAL A 108 -6.00 9.30 1.38
C VAL A 108 -5.94 8.88 2.86
N ALA A 109 -5.35 7.71 3.17
CA ALA A 109 -5.29 7.24 4.56
C ALA A 109 -4.39 8.13 5.43
N ALA A 110 -3.29 8.65 4.89
CA ALA A 110 -2.44 9.62 5.58
C ALA A 110 -3.24 10.85 6.02
N SER A 111 -4.09 11.41 5.15
CA SER A 111 -4.89 12.61 5.46
C SER A 111 -5.85 12.46 6.63
N THR A 112 -6.14 11.25 7.08
CA THR A 112 -7.14 10.99 8.14
C THR A 112 -6.56 10.94 9.55
N ALA A 113 -5.25 11.05 9.72
CA ALA A 113 -4.61 10.76 11.01
C ALA A 113 -3.59 11.83 11.50
N HIS A 114 -3.47 12.96 10.81
CA HIS A 114 -2.44 13.97 11.11
C HIS A 114 -2.51 14.58 12.51
N GLY A 115 -3.69 14.68 13.11
CA GLY A 115 -3.82 15.17 14.47
C GLY A 115 -3.37 14.16 15.53
N GLY A 116 -3.35 12.88 15.20
CA GLY A 116 -3.03 11.80 16.14
C GLY A 116 -3.95 11.86 17.37
N VAL A 117 -3.34 11.90 18.54
CA VAL A 117 -4.03 11.99 19.84
C VAL A 117 -4.10 13.43 20.39
N TYR A 118 -3.60 14.38 19.63
CA TYR A 118 -3.50 15.78 20.09
C TYR A 118 -4.76 16.57 19.73
N ASP A 119 -5.14 17.48 20.61
CA ASP A 119 -6.20 18.46 20.38
C ASP A 119 -5.65 19.63 19.57
N ILE A 120 -5.77 19.54 18.24
CA ILE A 120 -5.31 20.58 17.30
C ILE A 120 -6.56 21.16 16.61
N PRO A 121 -6.96 22.40 16.96
CA PRO A 121 -8.24 22.96 16.47
C PRO A 121 -8.29 23.20 14.96
N ALA A 122 -7.15 23.40 14.31
CA ALA A 122 -7.07 23.63 12.86
C ALA A 122 -5.95 22.82 12.24
N ILE A 123 -6.29 22.00 11.23
CA ILE A 123 -5.32 21.23 10.45
C ILE A 123 -5.53 21.50 8.97
N ALA A 124 -4.47 21.91 8.27
CA ALA A 124 -4.42 21.99 6.83
C ALA A 124 -3.42 20.95 6.30
N ALA A 125 -3.77 20.22 5.25
CA ALA A 125 -2.89 19.26 4.62
C ALA A 125 -2.99 19.34 3.09
N ASP A 126 -1.84 19.55 2.43
CA ASP A 126 -1.67 19.41 0.98
C ASP A 126 -0.86 18.12 0.72
N ILE A 127 -1.53 17.07 0.25
CA ILE A 127 -0.92 15.76 0.03
C ILE A 127 -0.99 15.44 -1.46
N ARG A 128 0.17 15.21 -2.05
CA ARG A 128 0.33 14.91 -3.48
C ARG A 128 0.98 13.56 -3.66
N GLY A 129 0.51 12.80 -4.65
CA GLY A 129 1.17 11.59 -5.11
C GLY A 129 2.05 11.88 -6.32
N ALA A 130 3.26 11.33 -6.34
CA ALA A 130 4.18 11.43 -7.46
C ALA A 130 4.48 10.04 -8.03
N LEU A 131 4.42 9.90 -9.36
CA LEU A 131 4.95 8.73 -10.04
C LEU A 131 6.45 8.89 -10.23
N THR A 132 7.19 7.82 -9.95
CA THR A 132 8.66 7.77 -10.04
C THR A 132 9.09 6.55 -10.84
N ASN A 133 10.39 6.28 -10.91
CA ASN A 133 10.92 5.05 -11.51
C ASN A 133 11.29 3.98 -10.48
N GLN A 134 10.73 4.06 -9.29
CA GLN A 134 10.97 3.12 -8.19
C GLN A 134 9.90 2.02 -8.15
N THR A 135 10.08 1.06 -7.23
CA THR A 135 9.09 0.05 -6.90
C THR A 135 7.80 0.72 -6.42
N PRO A 136 6.62 0.19 -6.78
CA PRO A 136 5.35 0.73 -6.30
C PRO A 136 5.27 0.80 -4.78
N VAL A 137 4.75 1.90 -4.28
CA VAL A 137 4.47 2.08 -2.85
C VAL A 137 3.00 1.79 -2.57
N ASP A 138 2.75 1.01 -1.54
CA ASP A 138 1.40 0.65 -1.11
C ASP A 138 1.37 0.41 0.41
N ALA A 139 0.26 -0.11 0.89
CA ALA A 139 0.05 -0.33 2.32
C ALA A 139 1.09 -1.27 2.92
N TYR A 140 1.80 -0.76 3.90
CA TYR A 140 2.58 -1.54 4.84
C TYR A 140 2.19 -1.13 6.26
N ARG A 141 1.82 -2.06 7.10
CA ARG A 141 1.48 -1.96 8.53
C ARG A 141 1.20 -0.52 9.03
N GLY A 142 -0.04 -0.10 8.91
CA GLY A 142 -0.47 1.27 9.22
C GLY A 142 -1.01 2.05 8.02
N ALA A 143 -0.55 1.71 6.79
CA ALA A 143 -1.14 2.18 5.53
C ALA A 143 -1.25 3.72 5.44
N GLY A 144 -0.15 4.42 5.58
CA GLY A 144 -0.09 5.88 5.48
C GLY A 144 -0.34 6.64 6.79
N LYS A 145 -0.77 5.96 7.86
CA LYS A 145 -1.02 6.61 9.16
C LYS A 145 0.22 6.80 10.04
N PRO A 146 1.29 6.00 9.92
CA PRO A 146 2.50 6.22 10.71
C PRO A 146 3.40 7.35 10.21
N GLU A 147 3.12 7.90 9.05
CA GLU A 147 3.90 8.98 8.41
C GLU A 147 3.69 10.37 9.04
#